data_0f23df5e8e5a64bf6384e986b6251574
#
_entry.id   0f23df5e8e5a64bf6384e986b6251574
#
_cell.length_a   1.000
_cell.length_b   1.000
_cell.length_c   1.000
_cell.angle_alpha   90.00
_cell.angle_beta   90.00
_cell.angle_gamma   90.00
#
_symmetry.space_group_name_H-M   'P 1'
#
loop_
_entity.id
_entity.type
_entity.pdbx_description
1 polymer ?
#
loop_
_entity_poly.entity_id
_entity_poly.type
_entity_poly.pdbx_seq_one_letter_code
_entity_poly.pdbx_strand_id
1 'polypeptide(L)'
;FASVMQHGSEHGDELTPDGFVTNHAGGILGGISTGQDIVVTIGIKPTSSIRVPRRSIDKQGNPVTVETNGRHDPCVGIRATPIAEAMMALVLMDHSLLHRAQNAAVKTSTPKIAGSVKRTGSASKSKPVAKVNPEPHEA
;
A
#
# COMPACT_ATOMS: atom_id res chain seq x y z
N PHE A 1 2.69 -6.72 -1.58
CA PHE A 1 3.76 -7.65 -1.15
C PHE A 1 3.77 -8.96 -1.94
N ALA A 2 2.75 -9.28 -2.72
CA ALA A 2 2.72 -10.50 -3.54
C ALA A 2 3.91 -10.59 -4.50
N SER A 3 4.39 -9.46 -5.03
CA SER A 3 5.51 -9.40 -5.97
C SER A 3 6.82 -10.01 -5.45
N VAL A 4 7.06 -10.01 -4.13
CA VAL A 4 8.27 -10.65 -3.57
C VAL A 4 8.20 -12.17 -3.56
N MET A 5 7.03 -12.74 -3.84
CA MET A 5 6.78 -14.18 -3.93
C MET A 5 6.67 -14.68 -5.38
N GLN A 6 6.70 -13.75 -6.34
CA GLN A 6 6.55 -14.07 -7.77
C GLN A 6 7.90 -14.21 -8.47
N HIS A 7 7.97 -15.08 -9.45
CA HIS A 7 9.06 -15.10 -10.42
C HIS A 7 8.92 -13.95 -11.42
N GLY A 8 10.01 -13.52 -12.02
CA GLY A 8 10.00 -12.43 -13.01
C GLY A 8 9.08 -12.70 -14.21
N SER A 9 8.90 -13.97 -14.56
CA SER A 9 7.96 -14.41 -15.62
C SER A 9 6.48 -14.26 -15.22
N GLU A 10 6.17 -14.17 -13.94
CA GLU A 10 4.80 -14.07 -13.41
C GLU A 10 4.41 -12.64 -13.10
N HIS A 11 5.40 -11.77 -12.88
CA HIS A 11 5.18 -10.40 -12.41
C HIS A 11 4.83 -9.41 -13.53
N GLY A 12 5.05 -9.77 -14.80
CA GLY A 12 4.77 -8.88 -15.93
C GLY A 12 3.29 -8.59 -16.10
N ASP A 13 2.96 -7.32 -16.40
CA ASP A 13 1.60 -6.91 -16.76
C ASP A 13 1.44 -6.96 -18.27
N GLU A 14 0.79 -8.00 -18.77
CA GLU A 14 0.55 -8.19 -20.19
C GLU A 14 -0.53 -7.23 -20.70
N LEU A 15 -0.32 -6.70 -21.90
CA LEU A 15 -1.24 -5.81 -22.58
C LEU A 15 -1.84 -6.49 -23.82
N THR A 16 -3.16 -6.53 -23.87
CA THR A 16 -3.93 -7.04 -25.01
C THR A 16 -4.71 -5.89 -25.68
N PRO A 17 -5.31 -6.12 -26.86
CA PRO A 17 -6.21 -5.12 -27.45
C PRO A 17 -7.38 -4.70 -26.56
N ASP A 18 -7.79 -5.55 -25.62
CA ASP A 18 -8.87 -5.29 -24.67
C ASP A 18 -8.38 -4.57 -23.38
N GLY A 19 -7.07 -4.41 -23.21
CA GLY A 19 -6.45 -3.75 -22.07
C GLY A 19 -5.44 -4.61 -21.33
N PHE A 20 -5.05 -4.17 -20.14
CA PHE A 20 -4.14 -4.92 -19.29
C PHE A 20 -4.82 -6.14 -18.66
N VAL A 21 -4.11 -7.26 -18.64
CA VAL A 21 -4.58 -8.53 -18.05
C VAL A 21 -4.44 -8.48 -16.52
N THR A 22 -3.35 -7.88 -16.03
CA THR A 22 -3.02 -7.77 -14.61
C THR A 22 -2.58 -6.36 -14.25
N ASN A 23 -2.41 -6.08 -12.97
CA ASN A 23 -1.88 -4.81 -12.45
C ASN A 23 -0.87 -5.07 -11.31
N HIS A 24 0.13 -5.90 -11.57
CA HIS A 24 1.18 -6.22 -10.62
C HIS A 24 2.05 -5.01 -10.27
N ALA A 25 2.28 -4.13 -11.25
CA ALA A 25 3.03 -2.89 -11.06
C ALA A 25 2.26 -1.81 -10.28
N GLY A 26 0.98 -2.05 -9.97
CA GLY A 26 0.17 -1.08 -9.22
C GLY A 26 -0.11 0.22 -9.98
N GLY A 27 -0.20 0.16 -11.31
CA GLY A 27 -0.57 1.31 -12.16
C GLY A 27 0.58 2.27 -12.47
N ILE A 28 1.80 2.02 -11.97
CA ILE A 28 2.99 2.83 -12.24
C ILE A 28 4.13 1.91 -12.66
N LEU A 29 4.66 2.14 -13.84
CA LEU A 29 5.78 1.39 -14.40
C LEU A 29 6.87 2.35 -14.85
N GLY A 30 8.08 2.15 -14.35
CA GLY A 30 9.22 3.03 -14.66
C GLY A 30 9.00 4.51 -14.27
N GLY A 31 8.19 4.77 -13.23
CA GLY A 31 7.85 6.12 -12.78
C GLY A 31 6.73 6.82 -13.59
N ILE A 32 6.11 6.12 -14.54
CA ILE A 32 5.06 6.64 -15.41
C ILE A 32 3.77 5.86 -15.16
N SER A 33 2.63 6.55 -15.08
CA SER A 33 1.35 5.89 -14.92
C SER A 33 0.98 5.10 -16.18
N THR A 34 0.49 3.88 -16.01
CA THR A 34 0.05 3.00 -17.11
C THR A 34 -1.38 3.30 -17.59
N GLY A 35 -2.11 4.14 -16.85
CA GLY A 35 -3.54 4.38 -17.07
C GLY A 35 -4.46 3.42 -16.31
N GLN A 36 -3.88 2.42 -15.62
CA GLN A 36 -4.59 1.56 -14.69
C GLN A 36 -4.76 2.27 -13.33
N ASP A 37 -5.56 1.67 -12.44
CA ASP A 37 -5.69 2.16 -11.07
C ASP A 37 -4.32 2.15 -10.37
N ILE A 38 -4.01 3.24 -9.68
CA ILE A 38 -2.80 3.33 -8.87
C ILE A 38 -3.07 2.67 -7.53
N VAL A 39 -2.40 1.54 -7.30
CA VAL A 39 -2.55 0.73 -6.09
C VAL A 39 -1.26 0.70 -5.30
N VAL A 40 -1.30 1.16 -4.06
CA VAL A 40 -0.16 1.18 -3.15
C VAL A 40 -0.49 0.39 -1.90
N THR A 41 0.39 -0.55 -1.54
CA THR A 41 0.27 -1.32 -0.31
C THR A 41 1.41 -0.95 0.64
N ILE A 42 1.07 -0.57 1.86
CA ILE A 42 2.01 -0.10 2.87
C ILE A 42 2.06 -1.08 4.03
N GLY A 43 3.26 -1.58 4.34
CA GLY A 43 3.53 -2.36 5.53
C GLY A 43 3.81 -1.45 6.71
N ILE A 44 3.01 -1.57 7.78
CA ILE A 44 3.19 -0.77 8.99
C ILE A 44 3.76 -1.67 10.08
N LYS A 45 4.90 -1.27 10.62
CA LYS A 45 5.53 -1.94 11.75
C LYS A 45 4.59 -1.93 12.96
N PRO A 46 4.38 -3.08 13.64
CA PRO A 46 3.58 -3.12 14.85
C PRO A 46 4.21 -2.28 15.96
N THR A 47 3.36 -1.75 16.85
CA THR A 47 3.80 -1.00 18.02
C THR A 47 4.63 -1.90 18.93
N SER A 48 5.89 -1.52 19.19
CA SER A 48 6.80 -2.29 20.06
C SER A 48 6.74 -1.83 21.51
N SER A 49 6.26 -0.62 21.78
CA SER A 49 6.13 -0.05 23.12
C SER A 49 4.80 -0.45 23.76
N ILE A 50 4.69 -1.70 24.15
CA ILE A 50 3.51 -2.25 24.83
C ILE A 50 3.90 -2.66 26.25
N ARG A 51 2.90 -2.78 27.14
CA ARG A 51 3.09 -3.16 28.54
C ARG A 51 3.33 -4.66 28.72
N VAL A 52 4.33 -5.15 28.01
CA VAL A 52 4.79 -6.54 28.15
C VAL A 52 6.21 -6.50 28.68
N PRO A 53 6.47 -7.10 29.84
CA PRO A 53 7.83 -7.19 30.40
C PRO A 53 8.78 -7.85 29.42
N ARG A 54 9.96 -7.27 29.25
CA ARG A 54 10.99 -7.77 28.34
C ARG A 54 12.32 -7.89 29.04
N ARG A 55 13.07 -8.91 28.72
CA ARG A 55 14.44 -9.09 29.20
C ARG A 55 15.35 -8.06 28.54
N SER A 56 16.23 -7.47 29.36
CA SER A 56 17.25 -6.52 28.92
C SER A 56 18.48 -6.67 29.84
N ILE A 57 19.46 -5.78 29.68
CA ILE A 57 20.62 -5.66 30.56
C ILE A 57 20.75 -4.23 31.08
N ASP A 58 21.29 -4.07 32.28
CA ASP A 58 21.66 -2.77 32.83
C ASP A 58 23.00 -2.27 32.24
N LYS A 59 23.49 -1.11 32.72
CA LYS A 59 24.77 -0.54 32.29
C LYS A 59 25.99 -1.38 32.71
N GLN A 60 25.84 -2.24 33.68
CA GLN A 60 26.85 -3.13 34.19
C GLN A 60 26.80 -4.50 33.52
N GLY A 61 25.83 -4.75 32.65
CA GLY A 61 25.64 -6.01 31.94
C GLY A 61 24.82 -7.06 32.71
N ASN A 62 24.21 -6.71 33.85
CA ASN A 62 23.36 -7.63 34.59
C ASN A 62 21.99 -7.78 33.93
N PRO A 63 21.37 -8.96 34.01
CA PRO A 63 20.02 -9.17 33.47
C PRO A 63 18.99 -8.37 34.26
N VAL A 64 18.14 -7.61 33.53
CA VAL A 64 17.03 -6.84 34.10
C VAL A 64 15.77 -7.07 33.28
N THR A 65 14.63 -6.82 33.91
CA THR A 65 13.34 -6.77 33.22
C THR A 65 12.91 -5.31 33.06
N VAL A 66 12.60 -4.92 31.82
CA VAL A 66 12.10 -3.59 31.51
C VAL A 66 10.65 -3.66 31.08
N GLU A 67 9.87 -2.72 31.49
CA GLU A 67 8.48 -2.56 31.10
C GLU A 67 8.23 -1.11 30.62
N THR A 68 7.54 -0.98 29.50
CA THR A 68 7.19 0.34 28.97
C THR A 68 5.88 0.82 29.61
N ASN A 69 5.97 1.88 30.40
CA ASN A 69 4.81 2.53 31.01
C ASN A 69 4.40 3.74 30.16
N GLY A 70 3.09 3.91 29.98
CA GLY A 70 2.53 5.04 29.23
C GLY A 70 1.29 4.62 28.44
N ARG A 71 0.70 5.61 27.77
CA ARG A 71 -0.39 5.40 26.81
C ARG A 71 0.22 5.21 25.41
N HIS A 72 -0.01 4.05 24.82
CA HIS A 72 0.40 3.74 23.45
C HIS A 72 -0.79 3.24 22.66
N ASP A 73 -0.84 3.61 21.40
CA ASP A 73 -1.88 3.10 20.50
C ASP A 73 -1.57 1.62 20.17
N PRO A 74 -2.54 0.73 20.27
CA PRO A 74 -2.34 -0.70 20.01
C PRO A 74 -2.03 -0.98 18.52
N CYS A 75 -2.52 -0.13 17.63
CA CYS A 75 -2.29 -0.22 16.19
C CYS A 75 -2.12 1.17 15.59
N VAL A 76 -0.94 1.47 15.09
CA VAL A 76 -0.67 2.74 14.41
C VAL A 76 -1.23 2.76 12.98
N GLY A 77 -1.55 1.61 12.40
CA GLY A 77 -2.10 1.48 11.05
C GLY A 77 -3.42 2.22 10.87
N ILE A 78 -4.28 2.21 11.88
CA ILE A 78 -5.58 2.91 11.85
C ILE A 78 -5.37 4.41 11.62
N ARG A 79 -4.40 5.02 12.31
CA ARG A 79 -4.08 6.44 12.15
C ARG A 79 -3.24 6.74 10.92
N ALA A 80 -2.45 5.76 10.47
CA ALA A 80 -1.62 5.89 9.29
C ALA A 80 -2.42 5.90 7.98
N THR A 81 -3.61 5.27 7.96
CA THR A 81 -4.46 5.21 6.76
C THR A 81 -4.76 6.59 6.17
N PRO A 82 -5.39 7.53 6.88
CA PRO A 82 -5.67 8.87 6.31
C PRO A 82 -4.39 9.66 6.00
N ILE A 83 -3.30 9.40 6.71
CA ILE A 83 -2.00 10.03 6.42
C ILE A 83 -1.46 9.52 5.09
N ALA A 84 -1.50 8.21 4.85
CA ALA A 84 -1.06 7.61 3.60
C ALA A 84 -1.89 8.09 2.40
N GLU A 85 -3.22 8.18 2.55
CA GLU A 85 -4.12 8.72 1.54
C GLU A 85 -3.78 10.18 1.21
N ALA A 86 -3.58 11.01 2.23
CA ALA A 86 -3.22 12.42 2.05
C ALA A 86 -1.85 12.58 1.35
N MET A 87 -0.86 11.80 1.76
CA MET A 87 0.47 11.82 1.13
C MET A 87 0.43 11.37 -0.33
N MET A 88 -0.33 10.34 -0.63
CA MET A 88 -0.54 9.89 -2.01
C MET A 88 -1.21 10.98 -2.85
N ALA A 89 -2.25 11.62 -2.33
CA ALA A 89 -2.94 12.70 -3.02
C ALA A 89 -2.01 13.89 -3.30
N LEU A 90 -1.16 14.27 -2.36
CA LEU A 90 -0.19 15.36 -2.53
C LEU A 90 0.82 15.03 -3.63
N VAL A 91 1.41 13.83 -3.61
CA VAL A 91 2.39 13.40 -4.63
C VAL A 91 1.77 13.34 -6.01
N LEU A 92 0.58 12.75 -6.14
CA LEU A 92 -0.10 12.66 -7.43
C LEU A 92 -0.53 14.03 -7.97
N MET A 93 -0.93 14.96 -7.09
CA MET A 93 -1.28 16.33 -7.50
C MET A 93 -0.05 17.08 -7.98
N ASP A 94 1.08 16.98 -7.29
CA ASP A 94 2.34 17.60 -7.70
C ASP A 94 2.76 17.14 -9.10
N HIS A 95 2.82 15.83 -9.33
CA HIS A 95 3.11 15.28 -10.66
C HIS A 95 2.09 15.66 -11.72
N SER A 96 0.82 15.75 -11.36
CA SER A 96 -0.24 16.20 -12.29
C SER A 96 -0.05 17.66 -12.71
N LEU A 97 0.32 18.52 -11.78
CA LEU A 97 0.59 19.93 -12.05
C LEU A 97 1.86 20.10 -12.91
N LEU A 98 2.93 19.37 -12.60
CA LEU A 98 4.15 19.35 -13.41
C LEU A 98 3.88 18.87 -14.83
N HIS A 99 3.12 17.78 -14.98
CA HIS A 99 2.72 17.27 -16.29
C HIS A 99 1.93 18.30 -17.10
N ARG A 100 0.97 18.96 -16.46
CA ARG A 100 0.17 20.02 -17.12
C ARG A 100 1.02 21.22 -17.52
N ALA A 101 1.98 21.63 -16.69
CA ALA A 101 2.86 22.73 -16.99
C ALA A 101 3.76 22.43 -18.20
N GLN A 102 4.23 21.21 -18.33
CA GLN A 102 5.14 20.80 -19.40
C GLN A 102 4.41 20.38 -20.68
N ASN A 103 3.24 19.73 -20.58
CA ASN A 103 2.59 19.02 -21.66
C ASN A 103 1.14 19.45 -21.94
N ALA A 104 0.66 20.55 -21.37
CA ALA A 104 -0.76 20.94 -21.46
C ALA A 104 -1.29 21.08 -22.89
N ALA A 105 -0.45 21.45 -23.86
CA ALA A 105 -0.80 21.61 -25.26
C ALA A 105 -0.52 20.39 -26.12
N VAL A 106 0.14 19.36 -25.56
CA VAL A 106 0.51 18.14 -26.30
C VAL A 106 -0.71 17.25 -26.46
N LYS A 107 -1.05 16.93 -27.70
CA LYS A 107 -2.05 15.92 -28.03
C LYS A 107 -1.34 14.63 -28.46
N THR A 108 -1.64 13.55 -27.78
CA THR A 108 -1.11 12.23 -28.18
C THR A 108 -1.92 11.65 -29.35
N SER A 109 -1.24 11.03 -30.29
CA SER A 109 -1.84 10.19 -31.32
C SER A 109 -1.93 8.72 -30.89
N THR A 110 -1.47 8.39 -29.68
CA THR A 110 -1.53 7.03 -29.16
C THR A 110 -2.98 6.57 -29.06
N PRO A 111 -3.33 5.37 -29.56
CA PRO A 111 -4.65 4.80 -29.42
C PRO A 111 -5.04 4.73 -27.93
N LYS A 112 -6.28 5.06 -27.61
CA LYS A 112 -6.80 4.80 -26.27
C LYS A 112 -6.95 3.30 -26.09
N ILE A 113 -6.25 2.74 -25.13
CA ILE A 113 -6.37 1.33 -24.79
C ILE A 113 -7.74 1.12 -24.15
N ALA A 114 -8.51 0.16 -24.66
CA ALA A 114 -9.78 -0.24 -24.07
C ALA A 114 -9.49 -0.71 -22.63
N GLY A 115 -10.24 -0.25 -21.63
CA GLY A 115 -10.03 -0.59 -20.23
C GLY A 115 -9.38 0.51 -19.38
N SER A 116 -8.89 1.61 -19.95
CA SER A 116 -8.57 2.79 -19.17
C SER A 116 -9.88 3.42 -18.68
N VAL A 117 -10.26 2.99 -17.48
CA VAL A 117 -11.31 3.56 -16.61
C VAL A 117 -12.56 4.11 -17.32
N LYS A 118 -13.56 3.27 -17.49
CA LYS A 118 -14.94 3.77 -17.38
C LYS A 118 -15.12 4.21 -15.92
N ARG A 119 -15.16 5.51 -15.66
CA ARG A 119 -15.64 6.06 -14.39
C ARG A 119 -17.12 5.69 -14.25
N THR A 120 -17.39 4.46 -13.89
CA THR A 120 -18.69 4.09 -13.37
C THR A 120 -18.66 4.44 -11.90
N GLY A 121 -19.39 5.49 -11.52
CA GLY A 121 -19.73 5.75 -10.14
C GLY A 121 -20.52 4.55 -9.60
N SER A 122 -19.83 3.62 -9.02
CA SER A 122 -20.39 2.55 -8.20
C SER A 122 -19.38 2.27 -7.11
N ALA A 123 -19.68 2.71 -5.91
CA ALA A 123 -19.00 2.29 -4.70
C ALA A 123 -19.08 0.76 -4.63
N SER A 124 -17.98 0.08 -4.91
CA SER A 124 -17.83 -1.34 -4.64
C SER A 124 -17.99 -1.54 -3.14
N LYS A 125 -19.07 -2.14 -2.71
CA LYS A 125 -19.24 -2.67 -1.35
C LYS A 125 -18.14 -3.70 -1.14
N SER A 126 -17.12 -3.35 -0.36
CA SER A 126 -16.11 -4.29 0.10
C SER A 126 -16.82 -5.45 0.82
N LYS A 127 -16.58 -6.68 0.37
CA LYS A 127 -17.02 -7.87 1.10
C LYS A 127 -16.35 -7.86 2.47
N PRO A 128 -17.07 -8.14 3.56
CA PRO A 128 -16.48 -8.21 4.89
C PRO A 128 -15.42 -9.32 4.92
N VAL A 129 -14.25 -8.98 5.42
CA VAL A 129 -13.18 -9.93 5.70
C VAL A 129 -13.70 -10.98 6.67
N ALA A 130 -13.58 -12.26 6.30
CA ALA A 130 -13.95 -13.38 7.16
C ALA A 130 -13.21 -13.27 8.50
N LYS A 131 -13.94 -13.36 9.60
CA LYS A 131 -13.37 -13.41 10.95
C LYS A 131 -12.54 -14.69 11.06
N VAL A 132 -11.24 -14.56 11.27
CA VAL A 132 -10.38 -15.65 11.69
C VAL A 132 -10.72 -15.93 13.14
N ASN A 133 -11.30 -17.11 13.40
CA ASN A 133 -11.48 -17.59 14.77
C ASN A 133 -10.10 -17.92 15.36
N PRO A 134 -9.78 -17.45 16.56
CA PRO A 134 -8.59 -17.93 17.26
C PRO A 134 -8.80 -19.39 17.65
N GLU A 135 -7.86 -20.26 17.27
CA GLU A 135 -7.83 -21.62 17.77
C GLU A 135 -7.61 -21.63 19.30
N PRO A 136 -8.25 -22.54 20.04
CA PRO A 136 -8.05 -22.64 21.47
C PRO A 136 -6.63 -23.19 21.73
N HIS A 137 -5.86 -22.45 22.52
CA HIS A 137 -4.62 -22.98 23.10
C HIS A 137 -4.99 -24.11 24.07
N GLU A 138 -4.67 -25.33 23.70
CA GLU A 138 -4.65 -26.45 24.64
C GLU A 138 -3.53 -26.25 25.67
N ALA A 139 -3.88 -26.51 26.92
CA ALA A 139 -3.06 -26.36 28.11
C ALA A 139 -1.95 -27.42 28.21
#